data_531e501aeaf105a4717fc228964ca871
#
_entry.id   531e501aeaf105a4717fc228964ca871
#
_cell.length_a   1.000
_cell.length_b   1.000
_cell.length_c   1.000
_cell.angle_alpha   90.00
_cell.angle_beta   90.00
_cell.angle_gamma   90.00
#
_symmetry.space_group_name_H-M   'P 1'
#
loop_
_entity.id
_entity.type
_entity.pdbx_description
1 polymer ?
#
loop_
_entity_poly.entity_id
_entity_poly.type
_entity_poly.pdbx_seq_one_letter_code
_entity_poly.pdbx_strand_id
1 'polypeptide(L)'
;MLGLGIRKVSFLRVQVYVVGLYVKTADLSTLQNHLINTVNPTASALIPSEKRDLREALLDPQKSNKIWEAILSRNGTAGVDMAFRVVPCRGTDFKHLQDGWMRGITSRTDEVRRKQAELIRQQAAENKSIALPKPVEEGEFQDESFGLAMKEFRNLFQGKGKAPKGSVIILTRDKSGSLGALYQPIVKGDKLETMGKSSWLGEVKDARVGRLVWLLYLGGQNVSSEDARKSIVNGCVDIVERPVGTLETMVH
;
A
#
# COMPACT_ATOMS: atom_id res chain seq x y z
N MET A 1 13.78 2.97 5.88
CA MET A 1 13.27 2.45 4.60
C MET A 1 13.23 0.94 4.68
N LEU A 2 12.09 0.31 4.35
CA LEU A 2 11.98 -1.16 4.35
C LEU A 2 12.45 -1.79 3.05
N GLY A 3 12.21 -1.14 1.93
CA GLY A 3 12.64 -1.66 0.63
C GLY A 3 12.20 -0.75 -0.51
N LEU A 4 12.76 -0.98 -1.68
CA LEU A 4 12.45 -0.24 -2.89
C LEU A 4 12.53 -1.13 -4.13
N GLY A 5 11.89 -0.70 -5.21
CA GLY A 5 11.98 -1.39 -6.50
C GLY A 5 11.42 -0.55 -7.63
N ILE A 6 11.56 -1.06 -8.83
CA ILE A 6 11.16 -0.36 -10.06
C ILE A 6 9.81 -0.92 -10.53
N ARG A 7 8.85 -0.02 -10.79
CA ARG A 7 7.66 -0.39 -11.54
C ARG A 7 7.98 -0.45 -13.02
N LYS A 8 7.74 -1.61 -13.62
CA LYS A 8 7.87 -1.88 -15.06
C LYS A 8 6.48 -2.15 -15.62
N VAL A 9 6.20 -1.64 -16.82
CA VAL A 9 4.93 -1.86 -17.52
C VAL A 9 5.19 -2.40 -18.92
N SER A 10 4.20 -3.10 -19.48
CA SER A 10 4.23 -3.80 -20.76
C SER A 10 5.24 -4.95 -20.85
N PHE A 11 5.13 -5.75 -21.92
CA PHE A 11 6.07 -6.84 -22.22
C PHE A 11 7.51 -6.33 -22.47
N LEU A 12 7.69 -5.07 -22.88
CA LEU A 12 8.97 -4.40 -23.05
C LEU A 12 9.64 -3.98 -21.75
N ARG A 13 9.02 -4.24 -20.58
CA ARG A 13 9.52 -3.92 -19.24
C ARG A 13 9.94 -2.45 -19.09
N VAL A 14 9.18 -1.56 -19.69
CA VAL A 14 9.43 -0.12 -19.62
C VAL A 14 9.39 0.35 -18.18
N GLN A 15 10.51 0.93 -17.70
CA GLN A 15 10.61 1.48 -16.34
C GLN A 15 9.82 2.78 -16.24
N VAL A 16 8.89 2.85 -15.28
CA VAL A 16 8.02 4.01 -15.07
C VAL A 16 8.53 4.85 -13.90
N TYR A 17 8.70 4.23 -12.75
CA TYR A 17 9.19 4.89 -11.53
C TYR A 17 9.87 3.90 -10.58
N VAL A 18 10.70 4.42 -9.70
CA VAL A 18 11.15 3.73 -8.49
C VAL A 18 10.14 4.03 -7.38
N VAL A 19 9.78 3.03 -6.60
CA VAL A 19 8.95 3.19 -5.40
C VAL A 19 9.65 2.56 -4.21
N GLY A 20 9.71 3.28 -3.08
CA GLY A 20 10.27 2.79 -1.83
C GLY A 20 9.28 2.97 -0.68
N LEU A 21 9.19 1.96 0.20
CA LEU A 21 8.38 2.00 1.41
C LEU A 21 9.22 2.48 2.59
N TYR A 22 8.70 3.45 3.29
CA TYR A 22 9.25 4.01 4.52
C TYR A 22 8.25 3.82 5.65
N VAL A 23 8.76 3.57 6.85
CA VAL A 23 8.00 3.50 8.09
C VAL A 23 8.59 4.53 9.04
N LYS A 24 7.75 5.22 9.77
CA LYS A 24 8.17 6.15 10.83
C LYS A 24 8.96 5.38 11.88
N THR A 25 10.11 5.91 12.28
CA THR A 25 11.03 5.23 13.23
C THR A 25 10.30 4.83 14.51
N ALA A 26 9.49 5.71 15.08
CA ALA A 26 8.71 5.45 16.29
C ALA A 26 7.65 4.33 16.16
N ASP A 27 7.33 3.90 14.95
CA ASP A 27 6.33 2.86 14.68
C ASP A 27 6.96 1.54 14.19
N LEU A 28 8.30 1.48 14.12
CA LEU A 28 8.99 0.26 13.70
C LEU A 28 8.69 -0.93 14.62
N SER A 29 8.68 -0.72 15.93
CA SER A 29 8.35 -1.77 16.90
C SER A 29 6.89 -2.23 16.77
N THR A 30 5.96 -1.32 16.45
CA THR A 30 4.56 -1.66 16.20
C THR A 30 4.42 -2.55 14.97
N LEU A 31 5.07 -2.17 13.85
CA LEU A 31 5.07 -3.00 12.64
C LEU A 31 5.75 -4.35 12.87
N GLN A 32 6.89 -4.36 13.56
CA GLN A 32 7.62 -5.56 13.93
C GLN A 32 6.73 -6.54 14.71
N ASN A 33 6.03 -6.06 15.73
CA ASN A 33 5.08 -6.86 16.50
C ASN A 33 3.97 -7.45 15.62
N HIS A 34 3.40 -6.67 14.70
CA HIS A 34 2.38 -7.18 13.79
C HIS A 34 2.90 -8.30 12.91
N LEU A 35 4.13 -8.18 12.38
CA LEU A 35 4.75 -9.19 11.54
C LEU A 35 5.10 -10.46 12.33
N ILE A 36 5.67 -10.32 13.54
CA ILE A 36 5.98 -11.45 14.43
C ILE A 36 4.70 -12.21 14.78
N ASN A 37 3.64 -11.50 15.19
CA ASN A 37 2.36 -12.10 15.56
C ASN A 37 1.68 -12.85 14.41
N THR A 38 2.05 -12.56 13.17
CA THR A 38 1.54 -13.30 12.00
C THR A 38 2.01 -14.75 11.98
N VAL A 39 3.20 -15.02 12.51
CA VAL A 39 3.86 -16.35 12.50
C VAL A 39 3.84 -16.96 13.89
N ASN A 40 4.26 -16.19 14.91
CA ASN A 40 4.36 -16.67 16.28
C ASN A 40 3.92 -15.57 17.27
N PRO A 41 2.66 -15.60 17.75
CA PRO A 41 2.13 -14.56 18.65
C PRO A 41 2.81 -14.48 20.02
N THR A 42 3.59 -15.49 20.40
CA THR A 42 4.28 -15.54 21.70
C THR A 42 5.75 -15.15 21.63
N ALA A 43 6.28 -14.97 20.42
CA ALA A 43 7.69 -14.62 20.22
C ALA A 43 7.93 -13.11 20.34
N SER A 44 9.13 -12.74 20.77
CA SER A 44 9.67 -11.35 20.72
C SER A 44 10.58 -11.11 19.52
N ALA A 45 11.01 -12.15 18.85
CA ALA A 45 11.79 -12.16 17.61
C ALA A 45 11.57 -13.49 16.90
N LEU A 46 11.77 -13.53 15.58
CA LEU A 46 11.60 -14.76 14.81
C LEU A 46 12.94 -15.51 14.60
N ILE A 47 12.90 -16.82 14.81
CA ILE A 47 14.03 -17.71 14.47
C ILE A 47 14.13 -17.94 12.96
N PRO A 48 15.23 -18.48 12.42
CA PRO A 48 15.43 -18.63 10.97
C PRO A 48 14.33 -19.37 10.21
N SER A 49 13.71 -20.41 10.78
CA SER A 49 12.58 -21.10 10.17
C SER A 49 11.34 -20.21 10.07
N GLU A 50 11.00 -19.52 11.16
CA GLU A 50 9.84 -18.60 11.22
C GLU A 50 10.02 -17.39 10.29
N LYS A 51 11.26 -16.87 10.15
CA LYS A 51 11.57 -15.82 9.16
C LYS A 51 11.30 -16.28 7.73
N ARG A 52 11.63 -17.54 7.42
CA ARG A 52 11.33 -18.14 6.12
C ARG A 52 9.83 -18.24 5.91
N ASP A 53 9.09 -18.70 6.92
CA ASP A 53 7.63 -18.82 6.86
C ASP A 53 6.96 -17.45 6.67
N LEU A 54 7.43 -16.40 7.37
CA LEU A 54 6.98 -15.03 7.16
C LEU A 54 7.26 -14.55 5.73
N ARG A 55 8.48 -14.80 5.23
CA ARG A 55 8.87 -14.43 3.86
C ARG A 55 7.96 -15.08 2.82
N GLU A 56 7.72 -16.38 2.95
CA GLU A 56 6.84 -17.14 2.06
C GLU A 56 5.41 -16.61 2.13
N ALA A 57 4.90 -16.33 3.33
CA ALA A 57 3.56 -15.79 3.52
C ALA A 57 3.40 -14.38 2.91
N LEU A 58 4.40 -13.51 3.04
CA LEU A 58 4.38 -12.15 2.46
C LEU A 58 4.58 -12.14 0.94
N LEU A 59 5.12 -13.20 0.35
CA LEU A 59 5.24 -13.36 -1.09
C LEU A 59 4.05 -14.11 -1.71
N ASP A 60 3.36 -14.94 -0.93
CA ASP A 60 2.14 -15.63 -1.39
C ASP A 60 1.01 -14.63 -1.66
N PRO A 61 0.35 -14.68 -2.82
CA PRO A 61 -0.67 -13.69 -3.19
C PRO A 61 -1.86 -13.61 -2.23
N GLN A 62 -2.32 -14.74 -1.72
CA GLN A 62 -3.50 -14.77 -0.85
C GLN A 62 -3.15 -14.44 0.59
N LYS A 63 -2.07 -15.01 1.11
CA LYS A 63 -1.60 -14.76 2.48
C LYS A 63 -1.15 -13.32 2.65
N SER A 64 -0.35 -12.79 1.71
CA SER A 64 0.14 -11.40 1.78
C SER A 64 -1.01 -10.38 1.79
N ASN A 65 -2.06 -10.61 1.00
CA ASN A 65 -3.22 -9.72 1.01
C ASN A 65 -3.88 -9.69 2.40
N LYS A 66 -4.14 -10.87 3.00
CA LYS A 66 -4.74 -10.98 4.33
C LYS A 66 -3.87 -10.37 5.43
N ILE A 67 -2.55 -10.61 5.39
CA ILE A 67 -1.61 -10.07 6.37
C ILE A 67 -1.60 -8.55 6.32
N TRP A 68 -1.42 -7.98 5.12
CA TRP A 68 -1.37 -6.54 4.97
C TRP A 68 -2.72 -5.86 5.22
N GLU A 69 -3.85 -6.48 4.84
CA GLU A 69 -5.18 -5.98 5.22
C GLU A 69 -5.33 -5.92 6.74
N ALA A 70 -4.92 -6.96 7.45
CA ALA A 70 -4.98 -6.98 8.92
C ALA A 70 -4.10 -5.90 9.56
N ILE A 71 -2.89 -5.64 9.04
CA ILE A 71 -2.00 -4.59 9.52
C ILE A 71 -2.57 -3.20 9.20
N LEU A 72 -3.00 -2.99 7.96
CA LEU A 72 -3.50 -1.71 7.47
C LEU A 72 -4.90 -1.34 7.99
N SER A 73 -5.65 -2.28 8.55
CA SER A 73 -6.92 -2.01 9.21
C SER A 73 -6.78 -1.60 10.68
N ARG A 74 -5.57 -1.64 11.23
CA ARG A 74 -5.31 -1.21 12.61
C ARG A 74 -5.14 0.31 12.67
N ASN A 75 -5.74 0.91 13.69
CA ASN A 75 -5.76 2.36 13.89
C ASN A 75 -5.22 2.75 15.28
N GLY A 76 -5.02 4.04 15.51
CA GLY A 76 -4.56 4.57 16.78
C GLY A 76 -3.18 4.04 17.17
N THR A 77 -3.00 3.59 18.40
CA THR A 77 -1.70 3.10 18.92
C THR A 77 -1.21 1.83 18.20
N ALA A 78 -2.12 1.04 17.64
CA ALA A 78 -1.79 -0.14 16.83
C ALA A 78 -1.58 0.18 15.33
N GLY A 79 -1.86 1.41 14.91
CA GLY A 79 -1.60 1.89 13.55
C GLY A 79 -0.11 2.20 13.33
N VAL A 80 0.29 2.22 12.07
CA VAL A 80 1.68 2.48 11.65
C VAL A 80 1.68 3.60 10.62
N ASP A 81 2.44 4.67 10.90
CA ASP A 81 2.70 5.74 9.94
C ASP A 81 3.69 5.26 8.88
N MET A 82 3.27 5.32 7.64
CA MET A 82 4.05 4.86 6.49
C MET A 82 4.05 5.87 5.35
N ALA A 83 5.05 5.78 4.48
CA ALA A 83 5.09 6.55 3.25
C ALA A 83 5.64 5.75 2.08
N PHE A 84 5.06 5.91 0.91
CA PHE A 84 5.68 5.55 -0.36
C PHE A 84 6.34 6.77 -0.98
N ARG A 85 7.63 6.65 -1.30
CA ARG A 85 8.36 7.62 -2.11
C ARG A 85 8.40 7.11 -3.55
N VAL A 86 7.80 7.85 -4.46
CA VAL A 86 7.69 7.51 -5.88
C VAL A 86 8.52 8.50 -6.70
N VAL A 87 9.45 7.98 -7.50
CA VAL A 87 10.38 8.79 -8.31
C VAL A 87 10.29 8.35 -9.76
N PRO A 88 9.73 9.16 -10.67
CA PRO A 88 9.68 8.85 -12.09
C PRO A 88 11.06 8.59 -12.69
N CYS A 89 11.24 7.47 -13.40
CA CYS A 89 12.47 7.12 -14.13
C CYS A 89 12.60 7.90 -15.44
N ARG A 90 11.50 8.47 -15.92
CA ARG A 90 11.39 9.30 -17.11
C ARG A 90 10.29 10.34 -16.90
N GLY A 91 10.31 11.38 -17.72
CA GLY A 91 9.23 12.36 -17.72
C GLY A 91 7.88 11.69 -17.97
N THR A 92 6.92 11.96 -17.10
CA THR A 92 5.54 11.53 -17.18
C THR A 92 4.63 12.68 -16.79
N ASP A 93 3.34 12.46 -16.69
CA ASP A 93 2.41 13.42 -16.11
C ASP A 93 1.67 12.80 -14.92
N PHE A 94 1.12 13.68 -14.08
CA PHE A 94 0.37 13.25 -12.90
C PHE A 94 -0.87 12.43 -13.27
N LYS A 95 -1.48 12.71 -14.43
CA LYS A 95 -2.66 11.97 -14.91
C LYS A 95 -2.30 10.51 -15.18
N HIS A 96 -1.16 10.23 -15.83
CA HIS A 96 -0.72 8.86 -16.08
C HIS A 96 -0.45 8.07 -14.79
N LEU A 97 0.18 8.71 -13.79
CA LEU A 97 0.42 8.09 -12.49
C LEU A 97 -0.91 7.80 -11.77
N GLN A 98 -1.79 8.80 -11.72
CA GLN A 98 -3.14 8.69 -11.17
C GLN A 98 -3.94 7.57 -11.83
N ASP A 99 -3.99 7.53 -13.17
CA ASP A 99 -4.71 6.51 -13.92
C ASP A 99 -4.17 5.10 -13.63
N GLY A 100 -2.86 4.99 -13.40
CA GLY A 100 -2.21 3.74 -12.99
C GLY A 100 -2.68 3.25 -11.63
N TRP A 101 -2.73 4.13 -10.63
CA TRP A 101 -3.24 3.81 -9.29
C TRP A 101 -4.74 3.53 -9.33
N MET A 102 -5.52 4.37 -10.00
CA MET A 102 -6.97 4.20 -10.14
C MET A 102 -7.34 2.84 -10.74
N ARG A 103 -6.69 2.44 -11.85
CA ARG A 103 -6.91 1.12 -12.46
C ARG A 103 -6.61 -0.03 -11.49
N GLY A 104 -5.52 0.09 -10.74
CA GLY A 104 -5.16 -0.91 -9.75
C GLY A 104 -6.19 -1.03 -8.62
N ILE A 105 -6.66 0.10 -8.09
CA ILE A 105 -7.71 0.15 -7.06
C ILE A 105 -9.01 -0.44 -7.62
N THR A 106 -9.48 0.00 -8.77
CA THR A 106 -10.71 -0.50 -9.41
C THR A 106 -10.64 -2.02 -9.63
N SER A 107 -9.53 -2.53 -10.16
CA SER A 107 -9.36 -3.98 -10.35
C SER A 107 -9.49 -4.78 -9.05
N ARG A 108 -8.98 -4.25 -7.92
CA ARG A 108 -9.10 -4.91 -6.61
C ARG A 108 -10.52 -4.85 -6.06
N THR A 109 -11.15 -3.70 -6.13
CA THR A 109 -12.55 -3.55 -5.66
C THR A 109 -13.51 -4.41 -6.48
N ASP A 110 -13.30 -4.52 -7.79
CA ASP A 110 -14.10 -5.39 -8.66
C ASP A 110 -13.86 -6.88 -8.37
N GLU A 111 -12.65 -7.28 -7.98
CA GLU A 111 -12.36 -8.64 -7.52
C GLU A 111 -13.11 -8.96 -6.23
N VAL A 112 -13.10 -8.06 -5.25
CA VAL A 112 -13.85 -8.22 -3.99
C VAL A 112 -15.34 -8.33 -4.26
N ARG A 113 -15.91 -7.45 -5.10
CA ARG A 113 -17.32 -7.49 -5.49
C ARG A 113 -17.72 -8.81 -6.15
N ARG A 114 -16.88 -9.32 -7.05
CA ARG A 114 -17.12 -10.63 -7.71
C ARG A 114 -17.11 -11.77 -6.72
N LYS A 115 -16.14 -11.82 -5.81
CA LYS A 115 -16.05 -12.84 -4.77
C LYS A 115 -17.25 -12.81 -3.83
N GLN A 116 -17.68 -11.61 -3.44
CA GLN A 116 -18.87 -11.44 -2.59
C GLN A 116 -20.14 -11.90 -3.31
N ALA A 117 -20.33 -11.53 -4.57
CA ALA A 117 -21.48 -11.96 -5.37
C ALA A 117 -21.51 -13.49 -5.54
N GLU A 118 -20.35 -14.11 -5.72
CA GLU A 118 -20.23 -15.57 -5.81
C GLU A 118 -20.60 -16.26 -4.50
N LEU A 119 -20.09 -15.77 -3.36
CA LEU A 119 -20.46 -16.29 -2.03
C LEU A 119 -21.96 -16.18 -1.77
N ILE A 120 -22.60 -15.06 -2.13
CA ILE A 120 -24.04 -14.89 -2.00
C ILE A 120 -24.80 -15.90 -2.85
N ARG A 121 -24.35 -16.15 -4.09
CA ARG A 121 -24.97 -17.16 -4.98
C ARG A 121 -24.86 -18.57 -4.40
N GLN A 122 -23.68 -18.92 -3.87
CA GLN A 122 -23.45 -20.24 -3.25
C GLN A 122 -24.35 -20.42 -2.03
N GLN A 123 -24.42 -19.43 -1.12
CA GLN A 123 -25.30 -19.46 0.05
C GLN A 123 -26.80 -19.55 -0.36
N ALA A 124 -27.21 -18.82 -1.40
CA ALA A 124 -28.59 -18.91 -1.90
C ALA A 124 -28.90 -20.30 -2.52
N ALA A 125 -27.92 -20.94 -3.15
CA ALA A 125 -28.07 -22.28 -3.70
C ALA A 125 -28.12 -23.35 -2.61
N GLU A 126 -27.40 -23.20 -1.51
CA GLU A 126 -27.42 -24.10 -0.36
C GLU A 126 -28.68 -23.93 0.51
N ASN A 127 -29.18 -22.70 0.68
CA ASN A 127 -30.38 -22.38 1.46
C ASN A 127 -31.66 -22.49 0.60
N LYS A 128 -32.03 -23.67 0.14
CA LYS A 128 -33.33 -23.95 -0.51
C LYS A 128 -34.54 -23.86 0.42
N SER A 129 -34.39 -23.39 1.65
CA SER A 129 -35.45 -23.21 2.63
C SER A 129 -35.89 -21.74 2.69
N ILE A 130 -37.18 -21.54 2.54
CA ILE A 130 -38.04 -20.35 2.57
C ILE A 130 -37.63 -19.34 3.65
N ALA A 131 -36.56 -18.62 3.46
CA ALA A 131 -36.25 -17.43 4.22
C ALA A 131 -36.23 -16.23 3.23
N LEU A 132 -36.96 -15.16 3.57
CA LEU A 132 -36.84 -13.89 2.85
C LEU A 132 -35.37 -13.54 2.68
N PRO A 133 -34.92 -13.11 1.49
CA PRO A 133 -33.54 -12.70 1.28
C PRO A 133 -33.21 -11.61 2.30
N LYS A 134 -32.18 -11.85 3.14
CA LYS A 134 -31.65 -10.76 3.96
C LYS A 134 -31.22 -9.63 3.02
N PRO A 135 -31.47 -8.35 3.40
CA PRO A 135 -30.95 -7.24 2.65
C PRO A 135 -29.46 -7.48 2.41
N VAL A 136 -29.04 -7.40 1.15
CA VAL A 136 -27.64 -7.51 0.81
C VAL A 136 -26.97 -6.30 1.46
N GLU A 137 -26.16 -6.53 2.50
CA GLU A 137 -25.34 -5.46 3.06
C GLU A 137 -24.50 -4.89 1.92
N GLU A 138 -24.55 -3.57 1.73
CA GLU A 138 -23.73 -2.89 0.73
C GLU A 138 -22.27 -3.29 0.97
N GLY A 139 -21.64 -3.83 -0.07
CA GLY A 139 -20.24 -4.26 0.06
C GLY A 139 -19.35 -3.05 0.37
N GLU A 140 -18.29 -3.27 1.13
CA GLU A 140 -17.35 -2.26 1.64
C GLU A 140 -16.96 -1.16 0.62
N PHE A 141 -17.01 -1.45 -0.68
CA PHE A 141 -16.61 -0.54 -1.76
C PHE A 141 -17.78 -0.14 -2.68
N GLN A 142 -19.03 -0.20 -2.20
CA GLN A 142 -20.22 0.07 -3.02
C GLN A 142 -21.00 1.29 -2.53
N ASP A 143 -20.69 1.81 -1.35
CA ASP A 143 -21.35 2.96 -0.77
C ASP A 143 -20.93 4.29 -1.44
N GLU A 144 -21.76 5.30 -1.31
CA GLU A 144 -21.53 6.64 -1.85
C GLU A 144 -20.26 7.27 -1.25
N SER A 145 -19.95 7.03 0.03
CA SER A 145 -18.81 7.61 0.71
C SER A 145 -17.50 7.14 0.08
N PHE A 146 -17.39 5.88 -0.29
CA PHE A 146 -16.23 5.38 -1.02
C PHE A 146 -16.11 5.99 -2.42
N GLY A 147 -17.24 6.19 -3.12
CA GLY A 147 -17.26 6.88 -4.41
C GLY A 147 -16.72 8.31 -4.30
N LEU A 148 -17.11 9.04 -3.27
CA LEU A 148 -16.61 10.39 -2.98
C LEU A 148 -15.11 10.38 -2.67
N ALA A 149 -14.66 9.47 -1.82
CA ALA A 149 -13.24 9.31 -1.48
C ALA A 149 -12.36 8.99 -2.70
N MET A 150 -12.86 8.17 -3.62
CA MET A 150 -12.17 7.90 -4.89
C MET A 150 -12.09 9.14 -5.80
N LYS A 151 -13.09 10.02 -5.76
CA LYS A 151 -13.08 11.31 -6.44
C LYS A 151 -12.06 12.25 -5.78
N GLU A 152 -12.00 12.31 -4.45
CA GLU A 152 -10.98 13.06 -3.70
C GLU A 152 -9.57 12.60 -4.07
N PHE A 153 -9.32 11.29 -4.09
CA PHE A 153 -8.02 10.74 -4.50
C PHE A 153 -7.63 11.16 -5.92
N ARG A 154 -8.58 11.15 -6.84
CA ARG A 154 -8.37 11.65 -8.21
C ARG A 154 -7.99 13.13 -8.21
N ASN A 155 -8.67 13.94 -7.42
CA ASN A 155 -8.46 15.39 -7.36
C ASN A 155 -7.08 15.78 -6.81
N LEU A 156 -6.41 14.93 -6.00
CA LEU A 156 -5.04 15.19 -5.52
C LEU A 156 -4.07 15.46 -6.68
N PHE A 157 -4.26 14.81 -7.81
CA PHE A 157 -3.33 14.85 -8.94
C PHE A 157 -3.87 15.63 -10.14
N GLN A 158 -5.15 16.01 -10.12
CA GLN A 158 -5.80 16.68 -11.24
C GLN A 158 -5.19 18.07 -11.47
N GLY A 159 -4.90 18.39 -12.74
CA GLY A 159 -4.38 19.70 -13.12
C GLY A 159 -2.91 19.98 -12.72
N LYS A 160 -2.20 18.99 -12.16
CA LYS A 160 -0.79 19.20 -11.70
C LYS A 160 0.24 19.16 -12.84
N GLY A 161 -0.17 18.83 -14.07
CA GLY A 161 0.69 18.84 -15.25
C GLY A 161 1.73 17.72 -15.28
N LYS A 162 2.97 18.06 -15.62
CA LYS A 162 4.06 17.08 -15.79
C LYS A 162 4.73 16.73 -14.47
N ALA A 163 5.12 15.47 -14.33
CA ALA A 163 6.03 14.95 -13.31
C ALA A 163 7.36 14.60 -13.99
N PRO A 164 8.37 15.48 -13.98
CA PRO A 164 9.67 15.26 -14.60
C PRO A 164 10.39 14.05 -14.02
N LYS A 165 11.31 13.47 -14.80
CA LYS A 165 12.25 12.45 -14.30
C LYS A 165 12.94 12.97 -13.04
N GLY A 166 13.02 12.14 -12.01
CA GLY A 166 13.70 12.46 -10.75
C GLY A 166 12.89 13.31 -9.76
N SER A 167 11.76 13.93 -10.17
CA SER A 167 10.87 14.56 -9.20
C SER A 167 10.34 13.53 -8.19
N VAL A 168 9.86 13.99 -7.03
CA VAL A 168 9.44 13.09 -5.95
C VAL A 168 7.97 13.29 -5.64
N ILE A 169 7.21 12.22 -5.63
CA ILE A 169 5.86 12.17 -5.08
C ILE A 169 5.93 11.32 -3.81
N ILE A 170 5.40 11.82 -2.71
CA ILE A 170 5.31 11.09 -1.46
C ILE A 170 3.82 10.86 -1.17
N LEU A 171 3.44 9.60 -1.04
CA LEU A 171 2.14 9.20 -0.55
C LEU A 171 2.32 8.81 0.91
N THR A 172 1.67 9.50 1.83
CA THR A 172 1.71 9.18 3.27
C THR A 172 0.45 8.43 3.67
N ARG A 173 0.56 7.56 4.64
CA ARG A 173 -0.55 6.94 5.34
C ARG A 173 -0.30 7.04 6.83
N ASP A 174 -1.18 7.73 7.52
CA ASP A 174 -1.09 7.88 8.96
C ASP A 174 -1.76 6.73 9.73
N LYS A 175 -1.70 6.79 11.06
CA LYS A 175 -2.30 5.79 11.97
C LYS A 175 -3.83 5.73 11.89
N SER A 176 -4.50 6.71 11.32
CA SER A 176 -5.95 6.69 11.08
C SER A 176 -6.31 6.01 9.75
N GLY A 177 -5.30 5.76 8.91
CA GLY A 177 -5.47 5.25 7.55
C GLY A 177 -5.64 6.33 6.49
N SER A 178 -5.63 7.61 6.89
CA SER A 178 -5.70 8.77 5.99
C SER A 178 -4.53 8.77 5.01
N LEU A 179 -4.81 9.04 3.74
CA LEU A 179 -3.82 9.10 2.68
C LEU A 179 -3.52 10.55 2.31
N GLY A 180 -2.29 11.01 2.55
CA GLY A 180 -1.81 12.31 2.12
C GLY A 180 -0.91 12.21 0.89
N ALA A 181 -0.79 13.29 0.13
CA ALA A 181 0.12 13.37 -1.00
C ALA A 181 0.94 14.66 -0.97
N LEU A 182 2.26 14.54 -1.22
CA LEU A 182 3.18 15.66 -1.38
C LEU A 182 3.92 15.51 -2.71
N TYR A 183 4.32 16.63 -3.27
CA TYR A 183 5.12 16.70 -4.47
C TYR A 183 6.34 17.59 -4.26
N GLN A 184 7.49 17.13 -4.74
CA GLN A 184 8.73 17.87 -4.75
C GLN A 184 9.29 17.87 -6.16
N PRO A 185 9.28 19.02 -6.86
CA PRO A 185 9.78 19.14 -8.22
C PRO A 185 11.30 19.08 -8.27
N ILE A 186 11.85 18.77 -9.44
CA ILE A 186 13.23 19.08 -9.77
C ILE A 186 13.27 20.48 -10.39
N VAL A 187 14.18 21.30 -9.90
CA VAL A 187 14.49 22.62 -10.41
C VAL A 187 15.82 22.53 -11.16
N LYS A 188 15.80 22.92 -12.43
CA LYS A 188 17.02 23.00 -13.25
C LYS A 188 17.72 24.33 -12.96
N GLY A 189 18.89 24.26 -12.38
CA GLY A 189 19.83 25.38 -12.31
C GLY A 189 20.81 25.35 -13.48
N ASP A 190 21.63 26.40 -13.62
CA ASP A 190 22.58 26.55 -14.74
C ASP A 190 23.61 25.40 -14.81
N LYS A 191 23.95 24.77 -13.69
CA LYS A 191 24.97 23.72 -13.62
C LYS A 191 24.54 22.44 -12.92
N LEU A 192 23.44 22.45 -12.18
CA LEU A 192 23.00 21.31 -11.38
C LEU A 192 21.47 21.28 -11.24
N GLU A 193 20.91 20.07 -11.32
CA GLU A 193 19.52 19.85 -10.94
C GLU A 193 19.42 19.74 -9.42
N THR A 194 18.52 20.51 -8.80
CA THR A 194 18.28 20.50 -7.36
C THR A 194 16.83 20.19 -7.05
N MET A 195 16.57 19.68 -5.85
CA MET A 195 15.20 19.46 -5.39
C MET A 195 14.57 20.79 -5.00
N GLY A 196 13.42 21.09 -5.57
CA GLY A 196 12.64 22.26 -5.25
C GLY A 196 11.89 22.13 -3.93
N LYS A 197 11.13 23.16 -3.56
CA LYS A 197 10.29 23.14 -2.35
C LYS A 197 9.16 22.14 -2.49
N SER A 198 8.94 21.35 -1.44
CA SER A 198 7.81 20.43 -1.37
C SER A 198 6.47 21.18 -1.29
N SER A 199 5.48 20.68 -1.98
CA SER A 199 4.10 21.17 -1.92
C SER A 199 3.14 20.06 -1.49
N TRP A 200 2.22 20.39 -0.61
CA TRP A 200 1.12 19.54 -0.22
C TRP A 200 0.08 19.52 -1.33
N LEU A 201 -0.33 18.33 -1.78
CA LEU A 201 -1.32 18.16 -2.84
C LEU A 201 -2.73 17.99 -2.28
N GLY A 202 -2.84 17.45 -1.07
CA GLY A 202 -4.10 17.19 -0.37
C GLY A 202 -4.11 15.86 0.37
N GLU A 203 -5.27 15.52 0.91
CA GLU A 203 -5.49 14.34 1.75
C GLU A 203 -6.84 13.69 1.43
N VAL A 204 -6.91 12.37 1.57
CA VAL A 204 -8.14 11.56 1.55
C VAL A 204 -8.27 10.88 2.90
N LYS A 205 -9.33 11.21 3.64
CA LYS A 205 -9.54 10.71 5.01
C LYS A 205 -10.10 9.30 5.07
N ASP A 206 -10.73 8.83 4.00
CA ASP A 206 -11.27 7.46 3.93
C ASP A 206 -10.13 6.43 3.94
N ALA A 207 -10.00 5.72 5.05
CA ALA A 207 -8.95 4.73 5.28
C ALA A 207 -8.94 3.59 4.23
N ARG A 208 -10.09 3.32 3.59
CA ARG A 208 -10.19 2.30 2.53
C ARG A 208 -9.32 2.65 1.33
N VAL A 209 -9.26 3.94 0.96
CA VAL A 209 -8.41 4.39 -0.16
C VAL A 209 -6.94 4.23 0.18
N GLY A 210 -6.51 4.67 1.37
CA GLY A 210 -5.14 4.47 1.85
C GLY A 210 -4.76 2.98 1.87
N ARG A 211 -5.62 2.12 2.42
CA ARG A 211 -5.42 0.67 2.45
C ARG A 211 -5.25 0.09 1.05
N LEU A 212 -6.14 0.42 0.11
CA LEU A 212 -6.08 -0.07 -1.26
C LEU A 212 -4.79 0.36 -1.98
N VAL A 213 -4.36 1.62 -1.82
CA VAL A 213 -3.10 2.11 -2.40
C VAL A 213 -1.90 1.33 -1.87
N TRP A 214 -1.84 1.02 -0.56
CA TRP A 214 -0.76 0.21 0.01
C TRP A 214 -0.78 -1.23 -0.50
N LEU A 215 -1.95 -1.82 -0.60
CA LEU A 215 -2.11 -3.18 -1.15
C LEU A 215 -1.67 -3.29 -2.61
N LEU A 216 -1.70 -2.20 -3.40
CA LEU A 216 -1.15 -2.21 -4.77
C LEU A 216 0.32 -2.63 -4.83
N TYR A 217 1.07 -2.45 -3.76
CA TYR A 217 2.51 -2.76 -3.72
C TYR A 217 2.85 -3.93 -2.79
N LEU A 218 2.01 -4.22 -1.79
CA LEU A 218 2.35 -5.11 -0.68
C LEU A 218 1.69 -6.48 -0.77
N GLY A 219 0.47 -6.59 -1.28
CA GLY A 219 -0.28 -7.84 -1.23
C GLY A 219 -1.08 -8.16 -2.48
N GLY A 220 -1.48 -9.42 -2.59
CA GLY A 220 -2.31 -9.92 -3.69
C GLY A 220 -1.53 -10.36 -4.93
N GLN A 221 -2.26 -10.82 -5.94
CA GLN A 221 -1.69 -11.45 -7.13
C GLN A 221 -1.01 -10.45 -8.08
N ASN A 222 -1.63 -9.29 -8.27
CA ASN A 222 -1.20 -8.29 -9.27
C ASN A 222 -0.66 -7.03 -8.59
N VAL A 223 0.52 -7.12 -7.98
CA VAL A 223 1.16 -5.94 -7.40
C VAL A 223 1.74 -5.02 -8.47
N SER A 224 1.78 -3.74 -8.16
CA SER A 224 2.29 -2.71 -9.07
C SER A 224 3.79 -2.85 -9.38
N SER A 225 4.57 -3.46 -8.47
CA SER A 225 6.01 -3.72 -8.65
C SER A 225 6.43 -4.94 -7.84
N GLU A 226 6.73 -6.04 -8.52
CA GLU A 226 7.29 -7.23 -7.88
C GLU A 226 8.69 -6.98 -7.32
N ASP A 227 9.49 -6.16 -7.99
CA ASP A 227 10.82 -5.80 -7.50
C ASP A 227 10.71 -5.08 -6.14
N ALA A 228 9.76 -4.14 -6.00
CA ALA A 228 9.50 -3.45 -4.74
C ALA A 228 8.95 -4.41 -3.67
N ARG A 229 7.96 -5.26 -4.01
CA ARG A 229 7.39 -6.24 -3.07
C ARG A 229 8.48 -7.13 -2.47
N LYS A 230 9.33 -7.72 -3.31
CA LYS A 230 10.44 -8.58 -2.85
C LYS A 230 11.42 -7.86 -1.94
N SER A 231 11.81 -6.64 -2.30
CA SER A 231 12.71 -5.82 -1.48
C SER A 231 12.08 -5.43 -0.14
N ILE A 232 10.79 -5.04 -0.14
CA ILE A 232 10.05 -4.70 1.08
C ILE A 232 9.90 -5.93 1.99
N VAL A 233 9.61 -7.10 1.42
CA VAL A 233 9.54 -8.36 2.19
C VAL A 233 10.87 -8.68 2.84
N ASN A 234 12.00 -8.47 2.16
CA ASN A 234 13.31 -8.63 2.78
C ASN A 234 13.48 -7.69 3.98
N GLY A 235 13.14 -6.39 3.83
CA GLY A 235 13.20 -5.46 4.95
C GLY A 235 12.24 -5.82 6.10
N CYS A 236 11.06 -6.39 5.81
CA CYS A 236 10.17 -6.92 6.84
C CYS A 236 10.78 -8.11 7.59
N VAL A 237 11.51 -9.00 6.88
CA VAL A 237 12.21 -10.13 7.50
C VAL A 237 13.40 -9.65 8.33
N ASP A 238 14.11 -8.63 7.87
CA ASP A 238 15.28 -8.08 8.59
C ASP A 238 14.86 -7.43 9.93
N ILE A 239 13.73 -6.72 9.98
CA ILE A 239 13.29 -6.08 11.24
C ILE A 239 12.80 -7.08 12.28
N VAL A 240 12.28 -8.26 11.92
CA VAL A 240 11.78 -9.28 12.87
C VAL A 240 12.88 -10.20 13.42
N GLU A 241 14.12 -10.02 12.97
CA GLU A 241 15.28 -10.80 13.45
C GLU A 241 15.71 -10.39 14.86
N ARG A 242 15.42 -9.18 15.27
CA ARG A 242 15.84 -8.61 16.56
C ARG A 242 14.65 -8.52 17.51
N PRO A 243 14.90 -8.53 18.82
CA PRO A 243 13.83 -8.29 19.79
C PRO A 243 13.13 -6.95 19.56
N VAL A 244 11.84 -6.91 19.81
CA VAL A 244 11.03 -5.69 19.67
C VAL A 244 11.58 -4.57 20.54
N GLY A 245 11.63 -3.34 20.00
CA GLY A 245 12.16 -2.15 20.68
C GLY A 245 13.64 -1.89 20.50
N THR A 246 14.41 -2.83 19.96
CA THR A 246 15.86 -2.63 19.75
C THR A 246 16.23 -1.83 18.50
N LEU A 247 15.29 -1.71 17.54
CA LEU A 247 15.52 -1.02 16.26
C LEU A 247 15.51 0.51 16.40
N GLU A 248 14.74 1.05 17.34
CA GLU A 248 14.58 2.49 17.54
C GLU A 248 15.86 3.15 18.10
N THR A 249 16.67 2.39 18.84
CA THR A 249 17.92 2.88 19.44
C THR A 249 19.08 2.98 18.45
N MET A 250 18.96 2.45 17.23
CA MET A 250 20.04 2.41 16.24
C MET A 250 19.92 3.48 15.14
N VAL A 251 18.90 4.32 15.18
CA VAL A 251 18.60 5.34 14.14
C VAL A 251 18.97 6.75 14.62
N HIS A 252 20.00 6.86 15.46
CA HIS A 252 20.58 8.15 15.91
C HIS A 252 21.93 8.41 15.25
#